data_67054aab7dce35e4b19c7c6c6c0e94e9
#
_entry.id   67054aab7dce35e4b19c7c6c6c0e94e9
#
_cell.length_a   1.000
_cell.length_b   1.000
_cell.length_c   1.000
_cell.angle_alpha   90.00
_cell.angle_beta   90.00
_cell.angle_gamma   90.00
#
_symmetry.space_group_name_H-M   'P 1'
#
loop_
_entity.id
_entity.type
_entity.pdbx_description
1 polymer ?
#
loop_
_entity_poly.entity_id
_entity_poly.type
_entity_poly.pdbx_seq_one_letter_code
_entity_poly.pdbx_strand_id
1 'polypeptide(L)'
;MKKKIWMMLLCGALVCFPLGGCGINRADADTGSVQSEAASDHKTTKNSNAEYTSEVFAMDTYMTVKAYGPNGDAAVEAAVDEIPRLDALLSTGKEDSEIGQINANNGGQLSEDGALLMERSLELYESTNGAFDVAIYPVMKAWGFTDGNYQVPDTDILKATLELADPSLIDYDKETSTVSFKKDGVQIDLGGI
;
A
#
# COMPACT_ATOMS: atom_id res chain seq x y z
N MET A 1 -16.86 30.13 -33.83
CA MET A 1 -18.06 30.39 -33.00
C MET A 1 -17.70 30.15 -31.54
N LYS A 2 -17.65 31.23 -30.75
CA LYS A 2 -17.23 31.20 -29.34
C LYS A 2 -18.41 30.85 -28.46
N LYS A 3 -18.39 29.75 -27.69
CA LYS A 3 -19.36 29.50 -26.62
C LYS A 3 -18.74 29.85 -25.27
N LYS A 4 -19.36 30.83 -24.62
CA LYS A 4 -19.04 31.30 -23.28
C LYS A 4 -19.53 30.30 -22.25
N ILE A 5 -18.63 29.92 -21.32
CA ILE A 5 -18.97 29.12 -20.13
C ILE A 5 -19.33 30.10 -19.03
N TRP A 6 -20.49 29.90 -18.47
CA TRP A 6 -21.11 30.69 -17.41
C TRP A 6 -20.63 30.16 -16.06
N MET A 7 -20.04 31.07 -15.28
CA MET A 7 -19.53 30.85 -13.94
C MET A 7 -20.65 31.23 -12.95
N MET A 8 -21.24 30.27 -12.26
CA MET A 8 -22.15 30.52 -11.15
C MET A 8 -21.37 30.55 -9.84
N LEU A 9 -21.27 31.75 -9.28
CA LEU A 9 -20.91 32.00 -7.89
C LEU A 9 -22.12 31.63 -7.01
N LEU A 10 -21.95 30.75 -6.05
CA LEU A 10 -22.90 30.57 -4.96
C LEU A 10 -22.27 31.06 -3.65
N CYS A 11 -22.78 32.20 -3.21
CA CYS A 11 -22.54 32.80 -1.91
C CYS A 11 -23.49 32.12 -0.92
N GLY A 12 -23.02 31.63 0.21
CA GLY A 12 -23.90 31.01 1.19
C GLY A 12 -23.38 31.08 2.62
N ALA A 13 -23.87 32.03 3.32
CA ALA A 13 -24.27 32.11 4.71
C ALA A 13 -23.36 31.52 5.82
N LEU A 14 -22.74 32.46 6.49
CA LEU A 14 -22.16 32.41 7.83
C LEU A 14 -23.30 32.29 8.86
N VAL A 15 -23.35 31.25 9.68
CA VAL A 15 -24.21 31.15 10.84
C VAL A 15 -23.35 31.22 12.11
N CYS A 16 -23.40 32.37 12.76
CA CYS A 16 -22.88 32.57 14.12
C CYS A 16 -23.85 31.97 15.15
N PHE A 17 -23.35 31.17 16.08
CA PHE A 17 -24.06 30.83 17.33
C PHE A 17 -23.31 31.41 18.54
N PRO A 18 -24.04 31.95 19.49
CA PRO A 18 -23.46 32.72 20.59
C PRO A 18 -23.04 31.86 21.77
N LEU A 19 -22.01 32.38 22.45
CA LEU A 19 -21.49 31.98 23.74
C LEU A 19 -22.49 32.35 24.86
N GLY A 20 -22.77 31.40 25.70
CA GLY A 20 -23.30 31.63 27.03
C GLY A 20 -22.68 30.61 27.97
N GLY A 21 -22.07 30.88 29.01
CA GLY A 21 -22.13 31.83 30.05
C GLY A 21 -22.07 31.12 31.41
N CYS A 22 -20.94 31.25 32.10
CA CYS A 22 -20.72 31.24 33.56
C CYS A 22 -21.51 30.32 34.48
N GLY A 23 -20.76 29.56 35.31
CA GLY A 23 -21.19 29.07 36.61
C GLY A 23 -19.99 28.75 37.49
N ILE A 24 -19.50 29.77 38.22
CA ILE A 24 -18.50 29.65 39.28
C ILE A 24 -19.23 29.24 40.54
N ASN A 25 -18.83 28.18 41.23
CA ASN A 25 -19.03 28.01 42.66
C ASN A 25 -17.77 27.50 43.35
N ARG A 26 -17.42 28.21 44.37
CA ARG A 26 -16.21 28.16 45.20
C ARG A 26 -16.55 27.57 46.56
N ALA A 27 -15.53 26.98 47.18
CA ALA A 27 -15.35 26.60 48.61
C ALA A 27 -16.01 25.27 49.02
N ASP A 28 -15.31 24.34 49.68
CA ASP A 28 -14.53 24.50 50.90
C ASP A 28 -13.41 23.47 51.04
N ALA A 29 -12.39 23.85 51.80
CA ALA A 29 -11.29 23.03 52.26
C ALA A 29 -11.75 22.08 53.38
N ASP A 30 -11.33 20.83 53.34
CA ASP A 30 -11.06 20.08 54.56
C ASP A 30 -9.89 19.10 54.38
N THR A 31 -9.09 19.08 55.42
CA THR A 31 -7.85 18.36 55.69
C THR A 31 -8.18 16.93 56.10
N GLY A 32 -7.49 15.92 55.54
CA GLY A 32 -7.59 14.61 56.19
C GLY A 32 -7.01 13.42 55.48
N SER A 33 -5.87 12.97 55.98
CA SER A 33 -5.36 11.60 56.05
C SER A 33 -4.87 10.91 54.76
N VAL A 34 -3.56 10.76 54.75
CA VAL A 34 -2.80 9.77 53.97
C VAL A 34 -3.30 8.37 54.29
N GLN A 35 -3.87 7.67 53.33
CA GLN A 35 -3.97 6.22 53.32
C GLN A 35 -3.36 5.70 52.05
N SER A 36 -2.25 5.01 52.27
CA SER A 36 -1.61 4.13 51.33
C SER A 36 -2.60 3.02 50.94
N GLU A 37 -3.17 3.07 49.74
CA GLU A 37 -3.90 1.93 49.17
C GLU A 37 -3.08 1.26 48.11
N ALA A 38 -3.05 -0.04 48.29
CA ALA A 38 -2.35 -1.05 47.52
C ALA A 38 -2.54 -0.92 46.00
N ALA A 39 -1.48 -1.24 45.26
CA ALA A 39 -1.51 -1.52 43.83
C ALA A 39 -2.62 -2.54 43.51
N SER A 40 -3.75 -2.03 43.05
CA SER A 40 -4.78 -2.84 42.42
C SER A 40 -4.26 -3.25 41.06
N ASP A 41 -3.91 -4.51 40.94
CA ASP A 41 -3.59 -5.21 39.71
C ASP A 41 -4.86 -5.15 38.82
N HIS A 42 -4.97 -4.12 38.01
CA HIS A 42 -6.02 -3.97 37.02
C HIS A 42 -5.72 -4.95 35.89
N LYS A 43 -6.12 -6.21 36.11
CA LYS A 43 -6.21 -7.21 35.06
C LYS A 43 -7.25 -6.72 34.06
N THR A 44 -6.81 -5.92 33.10
CA THR A 44 -7.64 -5.46 31.99
C THR A 44 -8.07 -6.70 31.22
N THR A 45 -9.30 -7.11 31.41
CA THR A 45 -9.92 -8.19 30.63
C THR A 45 -10.08 -7.66 29.23
N LYS A 46 -9.13 -7.94 28.35
CA LYS A 46 -9.21 -7.57 26.93
C LYS A 46 -10.49 -8.21 26.36
N ASN A 47 -11.38 -7.37 25.83
CA ASN A 47 -12.67 -7.80 25.29
C ASN A 47 -12.42 -8.68 24.05
N SER A 48 -12.88 -9.95 24.09
CA SER A 48 -12.70 -10.92 23.03
C SER A 48 -13.42 -10.53 21.70
N ASN A 49 -14.35 -9.59 21.75
CA ASN A 49 -15.13 -9.13 20.58
C ASN A 49 -14.86 -7.64 20.22
N ALA A 50 -13.82 -7.03 20.77
CA ALA A 50 -13.48 -5.67 20.38
C ALA A 50 -13.05 -5.62 18.90
N GLU A 51 -13.59 -4.67 18.16
CA GLU A 51 -13.17 -4.37 16.78
C GLU A 51 -12.19 -3.20 16.83
N TYR A 52 -11.11 -3.33 16.09
CA TYR A 52 -10.09 -2.30 15.87
C TYR A 52 -9.99 -2.05 14.38
N THR A 53 -9.90 -0.78 14.01
CA THR A 53 -9.90 -0.38 12.60
C THR A 53 -8.91 0.77 12.41
N SER A 54 -8.15 0.72 11.33
CA SER A 54 -7.31 1.82 10.86
C SER A 54 -7.36 1.91 9.34
N GLU A 55 -6.98 3.07 8.83
CA GLU A 55 -6.90 3.34 7.39
C GLU A 55 -5.46 3.63 7.01
N VAL A 56 -5.04 3.15 5.84
CA VAL A 56 -3.73 3.41 5.28
C VAL A 56 -3.86 3.68 3.78
N PHE A 57 -3.09 4.65 3.28
CA PHE A 57 -2.92 4.89 1.85
C PHE A 57 -1.54 4.41 1.44
N ALA A 58 -1.47 3.37 0.61
CA ALA A 58 -0.25 2.84 0.00
C ALA A 58 -0.61 2.11 -1.30
N MET A 59 0.37 1.83 -2.15
CA MET A 59 0.16 1.14 -3.43
C MET A 59 -0.95 1.80 -4.27
N ASP A 60 -0.99 3.15 -4.28
CA ASP A 60 -1.98 3.99 -4.95
C ASP A 60 -3.45 3.69 -4.59
N THR A 61 -3.71 3.13 -3.42
CA THR A 61 -5.06 2.81 -2.97
C THR A 61 -5.29 3.12 -1.49
N TYR A 62 -6.56 3.36 -1.12
CA TYR A 62 -6.98 3.45 0.27
C TYR A 62 -7.41 2.07 0.76
N MET A 63 -6.84 1.65 1.87
CA MET A 63 -7.13 0.37 2.51
C MET A 63 -7.67 0.59 3.93
N THR A 64 -8.64 -0.22 4.33
CA THR A 64 -9.14 -0.29 5.70
C THR A 64 -8.70 -1.62 6.30
N VAL A 65 -7.90 -1.55 7.36
CA VAL A 65 -7.44 -2.72 8.11
C VAL A 65 -8.33 -2.90 9.33
N LYS A 66 -8.88 -4.10 9.51
CA LYS A 66 -9.73 -4.46 10.66
C LYS A 66 -9.22 -5.72 11.34
N ALA A 67 -9.19 -5.70 12.66
CA ALA A 67 -8.94 -6.88 13.44
C ALA A 67 -9.89 -6.96 14.65
N TYR A 68 -10.10 -8.17 15.15
CA TYR A 68 -11.02 -8.45 16.24
C TYR A 68 -10.30 -9.21 17.37
N GLY A 69 -10.77 -8.99 18.58
CA GLY A 69 -10.30 -9.74 19.72
C GLY A 69 -9.23 -9.05 20.58
N PRO A 70 -8.64 -9.74 21.54
CA PRO A 70 -7.85 -9.14 22.61
C PRO A 70 -6.51 -8.53 22.16
N ASN A 71 -6.04 -8.88 20.96
CA ASN A 71 -4.81 -8.35 20.35
C ASN A 71 -5.09 -7.60 19.03
N GLY A 72 -6.35 -7.23 18.78
CA GLY A 72 -6.75 -6.61 17.53
C GLY A 72 -6.10 -5.24 17.29
N ASP A 73 -5.85 -4.46 18.33
CA ASP A 73 -5.12 -3.21 18.29
C ASP A 73 -3.70 -3.38 17.74
N ALA A 74 -2.93 -4.26 18.38
CA ALA A 74 -1.57 -4.55 17.95
C ALA A 74 -1.50 -5.18 16.53
N ALA A 75 -2.49 -5.98 16.16
CA ALA A 75 -2.56 -6.55 14.82
C ALA A 75 -2.83 -5.50 13.73
N VAL A 76 -3.72 -4.53 14.01
CA VAL A 76 -3.98 -3.41 13.10
C VAL A 76 -2.74 -2.53 12.97
N GLU A 77 -2.09 -2.19 14.09
CA GLU A 77 -0.87 -1.38 14.09
C GLU A 77 0.23 -2.06 13.25
N ALA A 78 0.49 -3.34 13.50
CA ALA A 78 1.50 -4.09 12.74
C ALA A 78 1.20 -4.14 11.23
N ALA A 79 -0.06 -4.30 10.85
CA ALA A 79 -0.44 -4.34 9.43
C ALA A 79 -0.31 -2.95 8.77
N VAL A 80 -0.67 -1.87 9.48
CA VAL A 80 -0.54 -0.49 8.97
C VAL A 80 0.91 -0.08 8.80
N ASP A 81 1.83 -0.58 9.62
CA ASP A 81 3.27 -0.36 9.49
C ASP A 81 3.87 -1.21 8.35
N GLU A 82 3.40 -2.45 8.19
CA GLU A 82 3.92 -3.39 7.20
C GLU A 82 3.55 -3.02 5.76
N ILE A 83 2.33 -2.54 5.51
CA ILE A 83 1.86 -2.20 4.16
C ILE A 83 2.75 -1.13 3.51
N PRO A 84 3.05 0.03 4.14
CA PRO A 84 3.97 1.02 3.56
C PRO A 84 5.41 0.50 3.41
N ARG A 85 5.87 -0.40 4.28
CA ARG A 85 7.18 -1.04 4.18
C ARG A 85 7.26 -1.87 2.89
N LEU A 86 6.25 -2.70 2.62
CA LEU A 86 6.18 -3.49 1.40
C LEU A 86 6.02 -2.61 0.15
N ASP A 87 5.21 -1.55 0.21
CA ASP A 87 5.11 -0.57 -0.89
C ASP A 87 6.46 0.07 -1.22
N ALA A 88 7.24 0.45 -0.20
CA ALA A 88 8.58 1.01 -0.41
C ALA A 88 9.56 -0.01 -1.00
N LEU A 89 9.46 -1.27 -0.59
CA LEU A 89 10.35 -2.35 -1.02
C LEU A 89 10.06 -2.80 -2.46
N LEU A 90 8.78 -2.97 -2.81
CA LEU A 90 8.36 -3.71 -3.99
C LEU A 90 7.85 -2.82 -5.15
N SER A 91 7.69 -1.51 -4.93
CA SER A 91 7.17 -0.60 -5.94
C SER A 91 8.06 -0.51 -7.17
N THR A 92 7.49 -0.75 -8.35
CA THR A 92 8.18 -0.54 -9.65
C THR A 92 8.39 0.93 -9.99
N GLY A 93 7.59 1.84 -9.40
CA GLY A 93 7.66 3.29 -9.62
C GLY A 93 8.70 4.02 -8.79
N LYS A 94 9.38 3.36 -7.84
CA LYS A 94 10.42 3.94 -6.98
C LYS A 94 11.79 3.43 -7.41
N GLU A 95 12.71 4.33 -7.77
CA GLU A 95 14.04 3.97 -8.25
C GLU A 95 14.92 3.26 -7.19
N ASP A 96 14.66 3.52 -5.91
CA ASP A 96 15.37 2.96 -4.76
C ASP A 96 14.73 1.69 -4.19
N SER A 97 13.59 1.27 -4.73
CA SER A 97 12.94 0.00 -4.36
C SER A 97 13.73 -1.20 -4.92
N GLU A 98 13.54 -2.37 -4.31
CA GLU A 98 14.15 -3.61 -4.78
C GLU A 98 13.77 -3.92 -6.24
N ILE A 99 12.48 -3.86 -6.57
CA ILE A 99 12.01 -4.18 -7.93
C ILE A 99 12.42 -3.09 -8.92
N GLY A 100 12.42 -1.81 -8.53
CA GLY A 100 12.98 -0.73 -9.34
C GLY A 100 14.44 -0.96 -9.70
N GLN A 101 15.28 -1.35 -8.73
CA GLN A 101 16.69 -1.68 -8.94
C GLN A 101 16.90 -2.91 -9.83
N ILE A 102 16.12 -3.98 -9.63
CA ILE A 102 16.17 -5.19 -10.47
C ILE A 102 15.83 -4.84 -11.92
N ASN A 103 14.79 -4.07 -12.13
CA ASN A 103 14.37 -3.62 -13.45
C ASN A 103 15.42 -2.69 -14.12
N ALA A 104 16.09 -1.84 -13.36
CA ALA A 104 17.10 -0.92 -13.86
C ALA A 104 18.43 -1.61 -14.20
N ASN A 105 18.79 -2.66 -13.44
CA ASN A 105 20.08 -3.34 -13.54
C ASN A 105 20.02 -4.66 -14.32
N ASN A 106 18.91 -4.96 -14.99
CA ASN A 106 18.67 -6.20 -15.72
C ASN A 106 18.80 -7.45 -14.84
N GLY A 107 18.48 -7.32 -13.56
CA GLY A 107 18.55 -8.38 -12.55
C GLY A 107 19.12 -7.92 -11.22
N GLY A 108 19.14 -8.83 -10.26
CA GLY A 108 19.64 -8.58 -8.91
C GLY A 108 19.22 -9.67 -7.94
N GLN A 109 19.60 -9.49 -6.67
CA GLN A 109 19.19 -10.37 -5.58
C GLN A 109 17.93 -9.83 -4.93
N LEU A 110 16.95 -10.70 -4.74
CA LEU A 110 15.72 -10.43 -4.03
C LEU A 110 15.90 -10.60 -2.52
N SER A 111 15.19 -9.81 -1.74
CA SER A 111 14.93 -10.05 -0.32
C SER A 111 14.05 -11.31 -0.13
N GLU A 112 13.84 -11.70 1.12
CA GLU A 112 12.94 -12.80 1.46
C GLU A 112 11.50 -12.56 0.94
N ASP A 113 10.99 -11.34 1.10
CA ASP A 113 9.67 -10.94 0.61
C ASP A 113 9.60 -10.98 -0.92
N GLY A 114 10.59 -10.38 -1.60
CA GLY A 114 10.65 -10.39 -3.06
C GLY A 114 10.79 -11.79 -3.65
N ALA A 115 11.60 -12.65 -3.03
CA ALA A 115 11.78 -14.04 -3.43
C ALA A 115 10.48 -14.86 -3.29
N LEU A 116 9.78 -14.69 -2.15
CA LEU A 116 8.49 -15.34 -1.92
C LEU A 116 7.46 -14.95 -3.00
N LEU A 117 7.36 -13.65 -3.31
CA LEU A 117 6.43 -13.16 -4.32
C LEU A 117 6.84 -13.58 -5.74
N MET A 118 8.14 -13.60 -6.05
CA MET A 118 8.62 -14.10 -7.34
C MET A 118 8.26 -15.57 -7.54
N GLU A 119 8.53 -16.43 -6.56
CA GLU A 119 8.16 -17.84 -6.62
C GLU A 119 6.65 -18.01 -6.83
N ARG A 120 5.86 -17.26 -6.07
CA ARG A 120 4.42 -17.29 -6.19
C ARG A 120 3.90 -16.80 -7.55
N SER A 121 4.56 -15.80 -8.11
CA SER A 121 4.23 -15.26 -9.44
C SER A 121 4.47 -16.28 -10.53
N LEU A 122 5.59 -17.01 -10.48
CA LEU A 122 5.90 -18.08 -11.43
C LEU A 122 4.91 -19.27 -11.32
N GLU A 123 4.55 -19.66 -10.09
CA GLU A 123 3.50 -20.66 -9.87
C GLU A 123 2.13 -20.23 -10.42
N LEU A 124 1.77 -18.96 -10.26
CA LEU A 124 0.52 -18.43 -10.81
C LEU A 124 0.55 -18.37 -12.35
N TYR A 125 1.65 -18.00 -12.96
CA TYR A 125 1.79 -18.08 -14.40
C TYR A 125 1.49 -19.49 -14.92
N GLU A 126 2.10 -20.52 -14.34
CA GLU A 126 1.89 -21.90 -14.72
C GLU A 126 0.43 -22.35 -14.47
N SER A 127 -0.10 -22.10 -13.29
CA SER A 127 -1.44 -22.57 -12.89
C SER A 127 -2.57 -21.87 -13.64
N THR A 128 -2.35 -20.66 -14.16
CA THR A 128 -3.30 -19.87 -14.94
C THR A 128 -3.10 -20.02 -16.45
N ASN A 129 -2.16 -20.86 -16.90
CA ASN A 129 -1.76 -21.00 -18.31
C ASN A 129 -1.39 -19.64 -18.95
N GLY A 130 -0.63 -18.81 -18.21
CA GLY A 130 -0.14 -17.53 -18.69
C GLY A 130 -1.15 -16.38 -18.59
N ALA A 131 -2.30 -16.56 -17.94
CA ALA A 131 -3.23 -15.45 -17.73
C ALA A 131 -2.71 -14.44 -16.68
N PHE A 132 -1.92 -14.87 -15.73
CA PHE A 132 -1.10 -14.02 -14.88
C PHE A 132 0.34 -14.02 -15.38
N ASP A 133 0.94 -12.84 -15.53
CA ASP A 133 2.31 -12.68 -16.03
C ASP A 133 3.04 -11.56 -15.27
N VAL A 134 4.08 -11.94 -14.54
CA VAL A 134 4.91 -10.99 -13.78
C VAL A 134 5.77 -10.10 -14.68
N ALA A 135 6.06 -10.52 -15.92
CA ALA A 135 6.84 -9.75 -16.91
C ALA A 135 6.01 -8.70 -17.67
N ILE A 136 4.80 -8.40 -17.22
CA ILE A 136 3.85 -7.49 -17.89
C ILE A 136 4.26 -6.01 -17.85
N TYR A 137 5.23 -5.63 -17.01
CA TYR A 137 5.58 -4.22 -16.77
C TYR A 137 5.89 -3.38 -18.02
N PRO A 138 6.63 -3.87 -19.04
CA PRO A 138 6.83 -3.12 -20.30
C PRO A 138 5.52 -2.76 -21.02
N VAL A 139 4.52 -3.65 -20.96
CA VAL A 139 3.19 -3.40 -21.53
C VAL A 139 2.45 -2.34 -20.72
N MET A 140 2.48 -2.41 -19.38
CA MET A 140 1.88 -1.41 -18.51
C MET A 140 2.44 -0.01 -18.76
N LYS A 141 3.76 0.10 -18.97
CA LYS A 141 4.43 1.36 -19.36
C LYS A 141 3.93 1.88 -20.70
N ALA A 142 3.79 1.02 -21.70
CA ALA A 142 3.29 1.43 -23.03
C ALA A 142 1.86 1.99 -22.97
N TRP A 143 1.02 1.50 -22.06
CA TRP A 143 -0.32 2.02 -21.83
C TRP A 143 -0.36 3.26 -20.91
N GLY A 144 0.79 3.63 -20.30
CA GLY A 144 0.88 4.76 -19.38
C GLY A 144 0.27 4.52 -18.00
N PHE A 145 0.14 3.25 -17.58
CA PHE A 145 -0.39 2.92 -16.24
C PHE A 145 0.61 3.23 -15.12
N THR A 146 1.88 3.36 -15.45
CA THR A 146 2.95 3.52 -14.46
C THR A 146 3.26 4.98 -14.11
N ASP A 147 2.82 5.92 -14.94
CA ASP A 147 3.07 7.36 -14.79
C ASP A 147 1.82 8.23 -14.93
N GLY A 148 0.65 7.58 -15.07
CA GLY A 148 -0.65 8.26 -15.23
C GLY A 148 -0.89 8.89 -16.61
N ASN A 149 0.04 8.74 -17.57
CA ASN A 149 -0.10 9.23 -18.93
C ASN A 149 -0.85 8.22 -19.81
N TYR A 150 -2.08 7.90 -19.43
CA TYR A 150 -2.90 6.89 -20.10
C TYR A 150 -3.05 7.14 -21.59
N GLN A 151 -2.69 6.13 -22.38
CA GLN A 151 -2.77 6.18 -23.85
C GLN A 151 -3.03 4.80 -24.42
N VAL A 152 -3.52 4.76 -25.66
CA VAL A 152 -3.53 3.53 -26.44
C VAL A 152 -2.22 3.48 -27.23
N PRO A 153 -1.33 2.52 -26.96
CA PRO A 153 -0.06 2.44 -27.66
C PRO A 153 -0.23 2.09 -29.13
N ASP A 154 0.70 2.54 -29.97
CA ASP A 154 0.77 2.11 -31.35
C ASP A 154 0.95 0.58 -31.44
N THR A 155 0.40 -0.02 -32.49
CA THR A 155 0.41 -1.47 -32.68
C THR A 155 1.83 -2.06 -32.69
N ASP A 156 2.81 -1.34 -33.23
CA ASP A 156 4.19 -1.83 -33.29
C ASP A 156 4.88 -1.74 -31.92
N ILE A 157 4.58 -0.69 -31.13
CA ILE A 157 5.02 -0.58 -29.73
C ILE A 157 4.42 -1.71 -28.91
N LEU A 158 3.11 -1.94 -29.05
CA LEU A 158 2.42 -3.01 -28.32
C LEU A 158 2.99 -4.39 -28.66
N LYS A 159 3.25 -4.69 -29.92
CA LYS A 159 3.90 -5.95 -30.33
C LYS A 159 5.28 -6.09 -29.71
N ALA A 160 6.11 -5.05 -29.78
CA ALA A 160 7.46 -5.08 -29.23
C ALA A 160 7.47 -5.29 -27.71
N THR A 161 6.54 -4.67 -26.98
CA THR A 161 6.44 -4.84 -25.51
C THR A 161 5.84 -6.19 -25.12
N LEU A 162 4.91 -6.75 -25.91
CA LEU A 162 4.39 -8.11 -25.70
C LEU A 162 5.47 -9.20 -25.89
N GLU A 163 6.47 -8.98 -26.74
CA GLU A 163 7.64 -9.89 -26.87
C GLU A 163 8.54 -9.89 -25.62
N LEU A 164 8.36 -8.94 -24.70
CA LEU A 164 9.09 -8.85 -23.43
C LEU A 164 8.27 -9.38 -22.25
N ALA A 165 6.96 -9.49 -22.41
CA ALA A 165 6.04 -10.07 -21.45
C ALA A 165 6.03 -11.60 -21.62
N ASP A 166 7.13 -12.23 -21.24
CA ASP A 166 7.35 -13.68 -21.32
C ASP A 166 8.21 -14.12 -20.13
N PRO A 167 7.65 -14.83 -19.13
CA PRO A 167 8.40 -15.31 -17.98
C PRO A 167 9.54 -16.27 -18.33
N SER A 168 9.55 -16.89 -19.52
CA SER A 168 10.69 -17.69 -19.99
C SER A 168 11.97 -16.86 -20.19
N LEU A 169 11.82 -15.52 -20.29
CA LEU A 169 12.93 -14.58 -20.34
C LEU A 169 13.48 -14.21 -18.95
N ILE A 170 12.83 -14.65 -17.89
CA ILE A 170 13.32 -14.51 -16.52
C ILE A 170 14.10 -15.76 -16.14
N ASP A 171 15.32 -15.55 -15.67
CA ASP A 171 16.13 -16.60 -15.05
C ASP A 171 16.14 -16.35 -13.53
N TYR A 172 15.49 -17.23 -12.76
CA TYR A 172 15.37 -17.12 -11.31
C TYR A 172 16.06 -18.30 -10.64
N ASP A 173 17.10 -18.00 -9.88
CA ASP A 173 17.79 -18.96 -9.02
C ASP A 173 17.18 -18.92 -7.61
N LYS A 174 16.44 -19.95 -7.28
CA LYS A 174 15.77 -20.10 -5.99
C LYS A 174 16.74 -20.24 -4.79
N GLU A 175 17.92 -20.83 -5.02
CA GLU A 175 18.88 -21.08 -3.92
C GLU A 175 19.53 -19.78 -3.48
N THR A 176 19.78 -18.89 -4.43
CA THR A 176 20.43 -17.58 -4.17
C THR A 176 19.44 -16.41 -4.16
N SER A 177 18.16 -16.65 -4.46
CA SER A 177 17.13 -15.62 -4.65
C SER A 177 17.55 -14.55 -5.68
N THR A 178 18.24 -14.98 -6.74
CA THR A 178 18.75 -14.07 -7.77
C THR A 178 17.90 -14.13 -9.03
N VAL A 179 17.53 -12.95 -9.53
CA VAL A 179 16.83 -12.77 -10.81
C VAL A 179 17.78 -12.21 -11.84
N SER A 180 17.72 -12.69 -13.08
CA SER A 180 18.33 -12.06 -14.23
C SER A 180 17.42 -12.16 -15.45
N PHE A 181 17.57 -11.22 -16.38
CA PHE A 181 16.77 -11.20 -17.60
C PHE A 181 17.60 -11.59 -18.81
N LYS A 182 17.05 -12.48 -19.64
CA LYS A 182 17.72 -13.02 -20.85
C LYS A 182 17.69 -12.08 -22.04
N LYS A 183 16.90 -11.00 -21.95
CA LYS A 183 16.72 -10.01 -23.03
C LYS A 183 16.63 -8.62 -22.43
N ASP A 184 17.31 -7.66 -23.03
CA ASP A 184 17.21 -6.25 -22.64
C ASP A 184 15.76 -5.74 -22.77
N GLY A 185 15.31 -4.98 -21.79
CA GLY A 185 13.96 -4.41 -21.76
C GLY A 185 12.91 -5.29 -21.07
N VAL A 186 13.22 -6.54 -20.72
CA VAL A 186 12.38 -7.34 -19.80
C VAL A 186 12.37 -6.65 -18.45
N GLN A 187 11.20 -6.51 -17.88
CA GLN A 187 10.98 -5.90 -16.57
C GLN A 187 9.80 -6.59 -15.87
N ILE A 188 9.85 -6.62 -14.55
CA ILE A 188 8.84 -7.29 -13.72
C ILE A 188 8.03 -6.31 -12.90
N ASP A 189 6.82 -6.72 -12.53
CA ASP A 189 5.94 -6.05 -11.59
C ASP A 189 5.28 -7.07 -10.65
N LEU A 190 5.46 -6.89 -9.35
CA LEU A 190 4.86 -7.75 -8.31
C LEU A 190 3.54 -7.19 -7.76
N GLY A 191 3.05 -6.06 -8.27
CA GLY A 191 1.83 -5.40 -7.77
C GLY A 191 0.53 -6.16 -8.06
N GLY A 192 0.58 -7.24 -8.81
CA GLY A 192 -0.58 -8.09 -9.13
C GLY A 192 -0.77 -9.32 -8.22
N ILE A 193 0.09 -9.52 -7.21
CA ILE A 193 0.11 -10.70 -6.35
C ILE A 193 -0.09 -10.37 -4.89
#